data_40ec672f07a6c997336e0b79dbc14735
#
_entry.id   40ec672f07a6c997336e0b79dbc14735
#
_cell.length_a   1.000
_cell.length_b   1.000
_cell.length_c   1.000
_cell.angle_alpha   90.00
_cell.angle_beta   90.00
_cell.angle_gamma   90.00
#
_symmetry.space_group_name_H-M   'P 1'
#
loop_
_entity.id
_entity.type
_entity.pdbx_description
1 polymer ?
#
loop_
_entity_poly.entity_id
_entity_poly.type
_entity_poly.pdbx_seq_one_letter_code
_entity_poly.pdbx_strand_id
1 'polypeptide(L)'
;ISACLVGSEMCIRDRSLGLAPMACDVAALLGERDILRGAGADLHSRLVLLGGEERAARGAQGGVQRARQLARQYRGYLRGQPEAAVADPEHPRWLGALLALAYPDRVAQQRRPGGAEYRLANGRAALFSETDSLMKQPWLVIADLGSRQGQREERIYLAADFDPVLFDSVLAEQVRQVDQLDWDEREGVLRAERQRKVGELVLSREPLSGLDESARTQALVNLVRRKGLELLPWTPELRQWQARVALLRQLDLEATGASQWPDVSDGALLKGLEQWLQPYLGKVSRLSHFANLELAGIIHNLLPWPLPQRLDELAPHHLTVPSGSSIRLDYSEHPPILAVRLQELFGLAQTPRIAGGRQVVKLHLLSPARRPVQVTQDLANFWRSTYAEVKKDLKGRYPKHYWPDDPLIAEATARVK
;
A
#
# COMPACT_ATOMS: atom_id res chain seq x y z
N ILE A 1 -10.47 -37.13 3.75
CA ILE A 1 -11.57 -36.14 3.76
C ILE A 1 -12.74 -36.67 4.57
N SER A 2 -13.21 -37.92 4.34
CA SER A 2 -14.28 -38.52 5.13
C SER A 2 -13.92 -38.77 6.62
N ALA A 3 -12.63 -38.99 6.94
CA ALA A 3 -12.15 -39.15 8.31
C ALA A 3 -12.26 -37.84 9.14
N CYS A 4 -12.21 -36.68 8.53
CA CYS A 4 -12.39 -35.39 9.21
C CYS A 4 -13.84 -35.15 9.65
N LEU A 5 -14.81 -35.66 8.91
CA LEU A 5 -16.24 -35.53 9.26
C LEU A 5 -16.69 -36.53 10.37
N VAL A 6 -15.93 -37.59 10.62
CA VAL A 6 -16.33 -38.69 11.52
C VAL A 6 -15.39 -38.88 12.73
N GLY A 7 -14.20 -38.24 12.75
CA GLY A 7 -13.16 -38.56 13.73
C GLY A 7 -12.55 -37.42 14.53
N SER A 8 -13.01 -36.19 14.40
CA SER A 8 -12.41 -35.02 15.06
C SER A 8 -13.37 -34.30 16.02
N GLU A 9 -12.89 -33.29 16.73
CA GLU A 9 -13.67 -32.36 17.57
C GLU A 9 -14.96 -31.82 16.90
N MET A 10 -15.03 -31.86 15.58
CA MET A 10 -16.20 -31.50 14.78
C MET A 10 -17.38 -32.43 14.98
N CYS A 11 -17.13 -33.76 15.09
CA CYS A 11 -18.20 -34.71 15.40
C CYS A 11 -18.85 -34.49 16.77
N ILE A 12 -18.13 -33.86 17.70
CA ILE A 12 -18.65 -33.51 19.03
C ILE A 12 -19.65 -32.35 18.90
N ARG A 13 -19.38 -31.34 18.03
CA ARG A 13 -20.29 -30.23 17.77
C ARG A 13 -21.53 -30.63 16.97
N ASP A 14 -21.37 -31.45 15.94
CA ASP A 14 -22.49 -31.97 15.15
C ASP A 14 -23.48 -32.74 16.03
N ARG A 15 -22.97 -33.43 17.07
CA ARG A 15 -23.78 -34.12 18.07
C ARG A 15 -24.46 -33.16 19.02
N SER A 16 -23.78 -32.11 19.49
CA SER A 16 -24.39 -31.09 20.35
C SER A 16 -25.55 -30.37 19.69
N LEU A 17 -25.62 -30.42 18.34
CA LEU A 17 -26.68 -29.85 17.53
C LEU A 17 -27.74 -30.88 17.11
N GLY A 18 -27.56 -32.19 17.40
CA GLY A 18 -28.49 -33.25 16.97
C GLY A 18 -28.45 -33.55 15.47
N LEU A 19 -27.39 -33.09 14.74
CA LEU A 19 -27.28 -33.22 13.30
C LEU A 19 -26.45 -34.45 12.85
N ALA A 20 -26.09 -35.32 13.77
CA ALA A 20 -25.28 -36.51 13.49
C ALA A 20 -25.81 -37.39 12.35
N PRO A 21 -27.12 -37.67 12.22
CA PRO A 21 -27.66 -38.44 11.10
C PRO A 21 -27.33 -37.76 9.73
N MET A 22 -27.61 -36.48 9.60
CA MET A 22 -27.33 -35.71 8.38
C MET A 22 -25.84 -35.64 8.09
N ALA A 23 -24.99 -35.43 9.11
CA ALA A 23 -23.54 -35.39 8.96
C ALA A 23 -22.99 -36.73 8.41
N CYS A 24 -23.54 -37.89 8.86
CA CYS A 24 -23.17 -39.19 8.31
C CYS A 24 -23.55 -39.34 6.84
N ASP A 25 -24.71 -38.83 6.44
CA ASP A 25 -25.18 -38.89 5.07
C ASP A 25 -24.32 -38.01 4.16
N VAL A 26 -23.99 -36.76 4.58
CA VAL A 26 -23.08 -35.87 3.90
C VAL A 26 -21.69 -36.47 3.74
N ALA A 27 -21.13 -37.05 4.83
CA ALA A 27 -19.84 -37.73 4.81
C ALA A 27 -19.81 -38.90 3.82
N ALA A 28 -20.87 -39.65 3.76
CA ALA A 28 -20.99 -40.79 2.84
C ALA A 28 -21.08 -40.33 1.38
N LEU A 29 -21.80 -39.22 1.12
CA LEU A 29 -21.90 -38.64 -0.23
C LEU A 29 -20.56 -38.09 -0.71
N LEU A 30 -19.82 -37.39 0.17
CA LEU A 30 -18.51 -36.83 -0.16
C LEU A 30 -17.40 -37.88 -0.29
N GLY A 31 -17.59 -39.06 0.28
CA GLY A 31 -16.68 -40.21 0.19
C GLY A 31 -16.86 -41.05 -1.08
N GLU A 32 -18.00 -40.94 -1.77
CA GLU A 32 -18.33 -41.65 -2.99
C GLU A 32 -18.20 -40.75 -4.22
N ARG A 33 -18.18 -41.38 -5.41
CA ARG A 33 -18.32 -40.64 -6.66
C ARG A 33 -19.69 -39.99 -6.74
N ASP A 34 -19.77 -38.77 -7.27
CA ASP A 34 -21.03 -38.04 -7.44
C ASP A 34 -22.13 -38.97 -8.05
N ILE A 35 -23.21 -39.14 -7.31
CA ILE A 35 -24.35 -39.99 -7.64
C ILE A 35 -25.31 -39.34 -8.64
N LEU A 36 -25.20 -38.01 -8.85
CA LEU A 36 -26.03 -37.22 -9.77
C LEU A 36 -25.17 -36.41 -10.80
N ARG A 37 -24.35 -37.14 -11.55
CA ARG A 37 -23.47 -36.50 -12.54
C ARG A 37 -24.27 -35.70 -13.58
N GLY A 38 -23.86 -34.44 -13.78
CA GLY A 38 -24.50 -33.56 -14.77
C GLY A 38 -25.81 -32.92 -14.33
N ALA A 39 -26.24 -33.09 -13.08
CA ALA A 39 -27.48 -32.50 -12.53
C ALA A 39 -27.25 -31.23 -11.67
N GLY A 40 -26.23 -30.43 -12.01
CA GLY A 40 -25.87 -29.23 -11.23
C GLY A 40 -25.04 -29.55 -9.99
N ALA A 41 -24.68 -28.50 -9.22
CA ALA A 41 -23.74 -28.60 -8.08
C ALA A 41 -24.43 -28.74 -6.73
N ASP A 42 -25.74 -28.71 -6.65
CA ASP A 42 -26.48 -28.69 -5.39
C ASP A 42 -26.38 -30.01 -4.62
N LEU A 43 -25.73 -30.02 -3.46
CA LEU A 43 -25.56 -31.17 -2.59
C LEU A 43 -26.89 -31.58 -1.94
N HIS A 44 -27.83 -30.67 -1.74
CA HIS A 44 -29.16 -30.98 -1.18
C HIS A 44 -29.90 -31.99 -2.05
N SER A 45 -29.86 -31.85 -3.37
CA SER A 45 -30.47 -32.81 -4.32
C SER A 45 -29.88 -34.21 -4.18
N ARG A 46 -28.61 -34.33 -3.78
CA ARG A 46 -27.97 -35.65 -3.50
C ARG A 46 -28.47 -36.26 -2.17
N LEU A 47 -28.73 -35.40 -1.16
CA LEU A 47 -29.31 -35.85 0.11
C LEU A 47 -30.73 -36.36 -0.08
N VAL A 48 -31.60 -35.66 -0.80
CA VAL A 48 -32.95 -36.06 -1.11
C VAL A 48 -32.99 -37.44 -1.81
N LEU A 49 -32.06 -37.63 -2.79
CA LEU A 49 -31.93 -38.92 -3.47
C LEU A 49 -31.43 -40.02 -2.53
N LEU A 50 -30.51 -39.73 -1.61
CA LEU A 50 -30.00 -40.65 -0.63
C LEU A 50 -31.11 -41.03 0.36
N GLY A 51 -31.96 -40.12 0.79
CA GLY A 51 -33.12 -40.33 1.65
C GLY A 51 -34.17 -41.29 1.04
N GLY A 52 -34.28 -41.29 -0.28
CA GLY A 52 -35.21 -42.16 -1.02
C GLY A 52 -36.53 -41.46 -1.37
N GLU A 53 -36.61 -40.14 -1.22
CA GLU A 53 -37.75 -39.34 -1.63
C GLU A 53 -37.89 -39.30 -3.15
N GLU A 54 -36.77 -39.43 -3.87
CA GLU A 54 -36.72 -39.55 -5.32
C GLU A 54 -36.15 -40.88 -5.78
N ARG A 55 -36.59 -41.39 -6.95
CA ARG A 55 -36.07 -42.63 -7.54
C ARG A 55 -34.77 -42.37 -8.29
N ALA A 56 -33.71 -43.05 -7.86
CA ALA A 56 -32.43 -42.99 -8.58
C ALA A 56 -32.54 -43.53 -10.00
N ALA A 57 -31.97 -42.80 -10.97
CA ALA A 57 -31.82 -43.32 -12.34
C ALA A 57 -31.03 -44.68 -12.33
N ARG A 58 -31.32 -45.56 -13.30
CA ARG A 58 -30.70 -46.92 -13.34
C ARG A 58 -29.18 -46.92 -13.18
N GLY A 59 -28.48 -45.93 -13.73
CA GLY A 59 -27.02 -45.80 -13.62
C GLY A 59 -26.51 -45.28 -12.26
N ALA A 60 -27.34 -44.62 -11.44
CA ALA A 60 -27.00 -44.08 -10.13
C ALA A 60 -27.28 -45.04 -8.96
N GLN A 61 -28.11 -46.04 -9.17
CA GLN A 61 -28.60 -46.97 -8.11
C GLN A 61 -27.45 -47.59 -7.29
N GLY A 62 -26.40 -48.07 -7.97
CA GLY A 62 -25.25 -48.71 -7.29
C GLY A 62 -24.48 -47.74 -6.39
N GLY A 63 -24.31 -46.45 -6.84
CA GLY A 63 -23.69 -45.40 -6.05
C GLY A 63 -24.51 -45.04 -4.81
N VAL A 64 -25.82 -44.86 -4.97
CA VAL A 64 -26.75 -44.58 -3.87
C VAL A 64 -26.74 -45.70 -2.83
N GLN A 65 -26.72 -46.96 -3.26
CA GLN A 65 -26.66 -48.11 -2.34
C GLN A 65 -25.35 -48.12 -1.51
N ARG A 66 -24.20 -47.86 -2.17
CA ARG A 66 -22.91 -47.76 -1.44
C ARG A 66 -22.91 -46.61 -0.47
N ALA A 67 -23.37 -45.41 -0.87
CA ALA A 67 -23.47 -44.23 0.00
C ALA A 67 -24.38 -44.55 1.22
N ARG A 68 -25.54 -45.20 1.02
CA ARG A 68 -26.42 -45.63 2.12
C ARG A 68 -25.77 -46.63 3.06
N GLN A 69 -24.97 -47.57 2.54
CA GLN A 69 -24.23 -48.51 3.35
C GLN A 69 -23.17 -47.81 4.19
N LEU A 70 -22.42 -46.88 3.58
CA LEU A 70 -21.39 -46.09 4.25
C LEU A 70 -21.99 -45.20 5.33
N ALA A 71 -23.10 -44.51 5.05
CA ALA A 71 -23.81 -43.70 6.03
C ALA A 71 -24.29 -44.52 7.25
N ARG A 72 -24.79 -45.75 7.02
CA ARG A 72 -25.16 -46.66 8.11
C ARG A 72 -23.95 -47.08 8.95
N GLN A 73 -22.81 -47.32 8.33
CA GLN A 73 -21.56 -47.64 9.03
C GLN A 73 -21.12 -46.46 9.90
N TYR A 74 -21.14 -45.24 9.39
CA TYR A 74 -20.80 -44.02 10.13
C TYR A 74 -21.73 -43.78 11.31
N ARG A 75 -23.04 -43.94 11.15
CA ARG A 75 -24.02 -43.90 12.26
C ARG A 75 -23.73 -44.97 13.31
N GLY A 76 -23.23 -46.15 12.90
CA GLY A 76 -22.80 -47.21 13.81
C GLY A 76 -21.67 -46.81 14.77
N TYR A 77 -20.72 -45.99 14.31
CA TYR A 77 -19.64 -45.46 15.14
C TYR A 77 -20.11 -44.41 16.15
N LEU A 78 -21.28 -43.80 15.92
CA LEU A 78 -21.84 -42.74 16.74
C LEU A 78 -22.82 -43.28 17.85
N ARG A 79 -23.07 -44.56 17.93
CA ARG A 79 -23.98 -45.16 18.92
C ARG A 79 -23.50 -44.94 20.36
N GLY A 80 -24.45 -44.59 21.25
CA GLY A 80 -24.21 -44.53 22.71
C GLY A 80 -23.76 -43.17 23.25
N GLN A 81 -23.88 -42.10 22.48
CA GLN A 81 -23.58 -40.76 22.96
C GLN A 81 -24.85 -39.86 22.96
N PRO A 82 -24.99 -38.94 23.94
CA PRO A 82 -26.17 -38.10 24.06
C PRO A 82 -26.30 -37.16 22.83
N GLU A 83 -27.50 -37.07 22.27
CA GLU A 83 -27.90 -36.13 21.24
C GLU A 83 -28.60 -34.93 21.89
N ALA A 84 -28.12 -33.74 21.64
CA ALA A 84 -28.91 -32.51 21.82
C ALA A 84 -29.74 -32.31 20.55
N ALA A 85 -31.01 -31.94 20.69
CA ALA A 85 -31.87 -31.73 19.54
C ALA A 85 -31.95 -30.25 19.21
N VAL A 86 -31.53 -29.86 17.99
CA VAL A 86 -31.95 -28.61 17.41
C VAL A 86 -33.41 -28.65 16.99
N ALA A 87 -34.09 -27.53 17.03
CA ALA A 87 -35.40 -27.44 16.43
C ALA A 87 -35.30 -27.70 14.91
N ASP A 88 -36.08 -28.65 14.42
CA ASP A 88 -36.15 -29.06 13.02
C ASP A 88 -34.78 -29.49 12.41
N PRO A 89 -34.21 -30.64 12.82
CA PRO A 89 -32.90 -31.10 12.35
C PRO A 89 -32.87 -31.47 10.85
N GLU A 90 -34.02 -31.63 10.22
CA GLU A 90 -34.15 -31.94 8.79
C GLU A 90 -34.17 -30.69 7.90
N HIS A 91 -34.22 -29.49 8.50
CA HIS A 91 -34.24 -28.26 7.75
C HIS A 91 -32.98 -28.08 6.86
N PRO A 92 -33.12 -27.75 5.55
CA PRO A 92 -32.02 -27.70 4.60
C PRO A 92 -30.85 -26.77 5.01
N ARG A 93 -31.12 -25.71 5.81
CA ARG A 93 -30.06 -24.77 6.30
C ARG A 93 -28.91 -25.48 7.04
N TRP A 94 -29.19 -26.65 7.68
CA TRP A 94 -28.19 -27.38 8.44
C TRP A 94 -27.15 -28.05 7.57
N LEU A 95 -27.47 -28.31 6.28
CA LEU A 95 -26.50 -28.83 5.35
C LEU A 95 -25.34 -27.82 5.16
N GLY A 96 -25.68 -26.52 4.93
CA GLY A 96 -24.67 -25.46 4.85
C GLY A 96 -23.90 -25.28 6.15
N ALA A 97 -24.57 -25.37 7.32
CA ALA A 97 -23.91 -25.31 8.62
C ALA A 97 -22.88 -26.42 8.82
N LEU A 98 -23.24 -27.68 8.52
CA LEU A 98 -22.34 -28.83 8.61
C LEU A 98 -21.13 -28.68 7.71
N LEU A 99 -21.35 -28.23 6.48
CA LEU A 99 -20.23 -27.96 5.57
C LEU A 99 -19.35 -26.81 6.04
N ALA A 100 -19.91 -25.73 6.63
CA ALA A 100 -19.15 -24.60 7.17
C ALA A 100 -18.33 -24.99 8.40
N LEU A 101 -18.79 -25.96 9.20
CA LEU A 101 -18.00 -26.55 10.28
C LEU A 101 -16.86 -27.41 9.73
N ALA A 102 -17.13 -28.17 8.65
CA ALA A 102 -16.15 -29.03 7.99
C ALA A 102 -15.09 -28.28 7.21
N TYR A 103 -15.50 -27.25 6.52
CA TYR A 103 -14.70 -26.49 5.56
C TYR A 103 -14.89 -24.97 5.78
N PRO A 104 -14.45 -24.40 6.92
CA PRO A 104 -14.65 -22.99 7.22
C PRO A 104 -13.97 -22.07 6.22
N ASP A 105 -12.90 -22.53 5.60
CA ASP A 105 -12.16 -21.81 4.55
C ASP A 105 -12.88 -21.78 3.19
N ARG A 106 -13.93 -22.62 3.01
CA ARG A 106 -14.71 -22.74 1.78
C ARG A 106 -16.12 -22.15 1.88
N VAL A 107 -16.44 -21.45 2.94
CA VAL A 107 -17.59 -20.54 2.95
C VAL A 107 -17.36 -19.49 1.89
N ALA A 108 -18.37 -19.22 1.06
CA ALA A 108 -18.22 -18.39 -0.12
C ALA A 108 -19.36 -17.37 -0.25
N GLN A 109 -19.01 -16.16 -0.60
CA GLN A 109 -19.94 -15.06 -0.85
C GLN A 109 -19.92 -14.70 -2.33
N GLN A 110 -21.08 -14.54 -2.92
CA GLN A 110 -21.26 -14.12 -4.30
C GLN A 110 -20.66 -12.73 -4.53
N ARG A 111 -19.86 -12.54 -5.58
CA ARG A 111 -19.24 -11.25 -5.90
C ARG A 111 -20.20 -10.22 -6.47
N ARG A 112 -21.18 -10.69 -7.24
CA ARG A 112 -22.24 -9.85 -7.84
C ARG A 112 -23.56 -10.62 -7.78
N PRO A 113 -24.65 -10.02 -7.40
CA PRO A 113 -25.97 -10.69 -7.34
C PRO A 113 -26.29 -11.40 -8.67
N GLY A 114 -26.62 -12.70 -8.58
CA GLY A 114 -26.92 -13.54 -9.75
C GLY A 114 -25.70 -13.93 -10.61
N GLY A 115 -24.48 -13.58 -10.19
CA GLY A 115 -23.25 -13.90 -10.91
C GLY A 115 -22.73 -15.32 -10.61
N ALA A 116 -21.88 -15.85 -11.49
CA ALA A 116 -21.26 -17.17 -11.34
C ALA A 116 -20.07 -17.19 -10.39
N GLU A 117 -19.51 -16.02 -10.03
CA GLU A 117 -18.30 -15.89 -9.24
C GLU A 117 -18.56 -15.73 -7.75
N TYR A 118 -17.79 -16.45 -6.95
CA TYR A 118 -17.83 -16.43 -5.49
C TYR A 118 -16.43 -16.18 -4.93
N ARG A 119 -16.35 -15.41 -3.83
CA ARG A 119 -15.14 -15.24 -3.02
C ARG A 119 -15.23 -16.15 -1.81
N LEU A 120 -14.19 -16.95 -1.58
CA LEU A 120 -14.10 -17.85 -0.44
C LEU A 120 -13.54 -17.15 0.80
N ALA A 121 -13.79 -17.74 1.96
CA ALA A 121 -13.24 -17.28 3.23
C ALA A 121 -11.70 -17.29 3.27
N ASN A 122 -11.04 -18.17 2.50
CA ASN A 122 -9.59 -18.18 2.34
C ASN A 122 -9.05 -17.09 1.35
N GLY A 123 -9.94 -16.24 0.80
CA GLY A 123 -9.59 -15.15 -0.12
C GLY A 123 -9.52 -15.54 -1.60
N ARG A 124 -9.61 -16.85 -1.93
CA ARG A 124 -9.58 -17.35 -3.30
C ARG A 124 -10.93 -17.09 -4.01
N ALA A 125 -10.94 -17.21 -5.33
CA ALA A 125 -12.16 -17.13 -6.13
C ALA A 125 -12.55 -18.51 -6.66
N ALA A 126 -13.85 -18.77 -6.68
CA ALA A 126 -14.42 -19.96 -7.31
C ALA A 126 -15.59 -19.56 -8.22
N LEU A 127 -15.86 -20.36 -9.24
CA LEU A 127 -16.92 -20.07 -10.20
C LEU A 127 -17.67 -21.32 -10.65
N PHE A 128 -18.94 -21.13 -10.99
CA PHE A 128 -19.69 -22.10 -11.78
C PHE A 128 -19.31 -22.00 -13.24
N SER A 129 -19.00 -23.12 -13.88
CA SER A 129 -18.67 -23.16 -15.31
C SER A 129 -19.91 -23.18 -16.22
N GLU A 130 -21.06 -23.51 -15.68
CA GLU A 130 -22.35 -23.57 -16.35
C GLU A 130 -23.42 -22.95 -15.47
N THR A 131 -24.60 -22.65 -16.04
CA THR A 131 -25.71 -22.12 -15.27
C THR A 131 -26.17 -23.15 -14.24
N ASP A 132 -26.23 -22.72 -12.98
CA ASP A 132 -26.63 -23.57 -11.84
C ASP A 132 -27.71 -22.86 -10.99
N SER A 133 -28.59 -23.65 -10.37
CA SER A 133 -29.63 -23.12 -9.48
C SER A 133 -29.07 -22.38 -8.28
N LEU A 134 -27.91 -22.81 -7.79
CA LEU A 134 -27.20 -22.17 -6.66
C LEU A 134 -26.65 -20.77 -6.97
N MET A 135 -26.56 -20.37 -8.24
CA MET A 135 -26.19 -19.00 -8.60
C MET A 135 -27.20 -17.93 -8.12
N LYS A 136 -28.40 -18.35 -7.67
CA LYS A 136 -29.36 -17.45 -7.03
C LYS A 136 -29.04 -17.19 -5.57
N GLN A 137 -28.17 -17.99 -4.96
CA GLN A 137 -27.85 -17.90 -3.54
C GLN A 137 -26.66 -16.97 -3.32
N PRO A 138 -26.80 -15.94 -2.45
CA PRO A 138 -25.72 -14.99 -2.16
C PRO A 138 -24.56 -15.63 -1.36
N TRP A 139 -24.84 -16.72 -0.63
CA TRP A 139 -23.88 -17.45 0.17
C TRP A 139 -23.95 -18.93 -0.09
N LEU A 140 -22.80 -19.57 -0.16
CA LEU A 140 -22.63 -21.01 -0.33
C LEU A 140 -21.55 -21.54 0.60
N VAL A 141 -21.59 -22.84 0.85
CA VAL A 141 -20.40 -23.57 1.31
C VAL A 141 -20.04 -24.61 0.25
N ILE A 142 -18.78 -24.60 -0.17
CA ILE A 142 -18.34 -25.41 -1.29
C ILE A 142 -17.71 -26.70 -0.78
N ALA A 143 -18.32 -27.83 -1.12
CA ALA A 143 -17.87 -29.14 -0.69
C ALA A 143 -16.78 -29.70 -1.62
N ASP A 144 -16.91 -29.47 -2.94
CA ASP A 144 -15.94 -29.95 -3.93
C ASP A 144 -15.52 -28.84 -4.89
N LEU A 145 -14.20 -28.62 -4.95
CA LEU A 145 -13.52 -27.65 -5.80
C LEU A 145 -12.50 -28.35 -6.68
N GLY A 146 -12.42 -27.97 -7.92
CA GLY A 146 -11.38 -28.46 -8.81
C GLY A 146 -10.66 -27.33 -9.55
N SER A 147 -9.36 -27.42 -9.64
CA SER A 147 -8.54 -26.56 -10.47
C SER A 147 -7.97 -27.31 -11.67
N ARG A 148 -7.99 -26.70 -12.86
CA ARG A 148 -7.12 -27.15 -13.95
C ARG A 148 -5.75 -26.51 -13.77
N GLN A 149 -4.71 -27.31 -14.02
CA GLN A 149 -3.32 -26.85 -13.95
C GLN A 149 -3.13 -25.58 -14.78
N GLY A 150 -2.71 -24.47 -14.15
CA GLY A 150 -2.50 -23.18 -14.81
C GLY A 150 -3.67 -22.17 -14.72
N GLN A 151 -4.81 -22.51 -14.14
CA GLN A 151 -5.91 -21.55 -13.89
C GLN A 151 -5.87 -21.04 -12.45
N ARG A 152 -6.06 -19.70 -12.30
CA ARG A 152 -6.14 -19.02 -10.98
C ARG A 152 -7.50 -19.20 -10.30
N GLU A 153 -8.51 -19.65 -11.04
CA GLU A 153 -9.90 -19.79 -10.59
C GLU A 153 -10.24 -21.25 -10.43
N GLU A 154 -10.93 -21.56 -9.33
CA GLU A 154 -11.37 -22.91 -9.01
C GLU A 154 -12.82 -23.10 -9.49
N ARG A 155 -13.12 -24.29 -10.02
CA ARG A 155 -14.49 -24.64 -10.44
C ARG A 155 -15.26 -25.25 -9.26
N ILE A 156 -16.51 -24.83 -9.11
CA ILE A 156 -17.44 -25.39 -8.13
C ILE A 156 -18.09 -26.62 -8.76
N TYR A 157 -17.88 -27.78 -8.13
CA TYR A 157 -18.51 -29.05 -8.53
C TYR A 157 -19.62 -29.46 -7.58
N LEU A 158 -19.47 -29.17 -6.29
CA LEU A 158 -20.47 -29.46 -5.25
C LEU A 158 -20.49 -28.34 -4.22
N ALA A 159 -21.69 -27.87 -3.91
CA ALA A 159 -21.90 -26.83 -2.91
C ALA A 159 -23.28 -26.99 -2.26
N ALA A 160 -23.48 -26.30 -1.16
CA ALA A 160 -24.80 -26.14 -0.54
C ALA A 160 -25.10 -24.67 -0.30
N ASP A 161 -26.38 -24.32 -0.29
CA ASP A 161 -26.90 -23.07 0.20
C ASP A 161 -26.47 -22.82 1.64
N PHE A 162 -26.18 -21.57 1.97
CA PHE A 162 -25.71 -21.18 3.29
C PHE A 162 -26.43 -19.91 3.80
N ASP A 163 -27.00 -20.02 5.00
CA ASP A 163 -27.61 -18.89 5.69
C ASP A 163 -26.57 -18.20 6.60
N PRO A 164 -26.12 -16.96 6.29
CA PRO A 164 -25.13 -16.25 7.08
C PRO A 164 -25.58 -15.88 8.49
N VAL A 165 -26.90 -15.94 8.80
CA VAL A 165 -27.43 -15.76 10.17
C VAL A 165 -26.84 -16.80 11.13
N LEU A 166 -26.41 -17.95 10.65
CA LEU A 166 -25.73 -18.98 11.44
C LEU A 166 -24.43 -18.49 12.08
N PHE A 167 -23.81 -17.44 11.55
CA PHE A 167 -22.67 -16.76 12.17
C PHE A 167 -23.03 -15.95 13.42
N ASP A 168 -24.30 -15.71 13.68
CA ASP A 168 -24.77 -15.08 14.91
C ASP A 168 -25.14 -16.10 16.00
N SER A 169 -25.02 -17.41 15.69
CA SER A 169 -25.39 -18.51 16.57
C SER A 169 -24.35 -19.62 16.56
N VAL A 170 -24.63 -20.72 15.86
CA VAL A 170 -23.82 -21.97 15.90
C VAL A 170 -22.41 -21.83 15.36
N LEU A 171 -22.15 -20.84 14.50
CA LEU A 171 -20.85 -20.55 13.89
C LEU A 171 -20.20 -19.25 14.42
N ALA A 172 -20.70 -18.70 15.54
CA ALA A 172 -20.21 -17.45 16.10
C ALA A 172 -18.69 -17.44 16.40
N GLU A 173 -18.13 -18.59 16.77
CA GLU A 173 -16.68 -18.73 17.03
C GLU A 173 -15.79 -18.55 15.80
N GLN A 174 -16.35 -18.70 14.59
CA GLN A 174 -15.62 -18.44 13.34
C GLN A 174 -15.54 -16.96 13.00
N VAL A 175 -16.36 -16.12 13.65
CA VAL A 175 -16.42 -14.69 13.41
C VAL A 175 -15.35 -13.97 14.21
N ARG A 176 -14.56 -13.17 13.53
CA ARG A 176 -13.59 -12.27 14.14
C ARG A 176 -14.04 -10.83 13.97
N GLN A 177 -13.90 -10.04 15.03
CA GLN A 177 -14.00 -8.59 14.95
C GLN A 177 -12.61 -8.00 14.70
N VAL A 178 -12.51 -7.18 13.67
CA VAL A 178 -11.26 -6.52 13.28
C VAL A 178 -11.54 -5.04 13.10
N ASP A 179 -10.86 -4.22 13.87
CA ASP A 179 -10.88 -2.78 13.67
C ASP A 179 -9.93 -2.46 12.52
N GLN A 180 -10.48 -1.98 11.42
CA GLN A 180 -9.73 -1.64 10.22
C GLN A 180 -9.72 -0.14 10.02
N LEU A 181 -8.50 0.40 9.93
CA LEU A 181 -8.23 1.74 9.49
C LEU A 181 -7.72 1.69 8.05
N ASP A 182 -8.47 2.25 7.13
CA ASP A 182 -8.05 2.31 5.74
C ASP A 182 -8.30 3.71 5.15
N TRP A 183 -7.50 4.03 4.14
CA TRP A 183 -7.64 5.27 3.42
C TRP A 183 -8.59 5.10 2.24
N ASP A 184 -9.69 5.83 2.25
CA ASP A 184 -10.61 5.88 1.10
C ASP A 184 -10.03 6.81 0.03
N GLU A 185 -9.51 6.21 -1.04
CA GLU A 185 -8.87 6.91 -2.16
C GLU A 185 -9.86 7.81 -2.92
N ARG A 186 -11.16 7.48 -2.93
CA ARG A 186 -12.18 8.24 -3.66
C ARG A 186 -12.58 9.50 -2.92
N GLU A 187 -12.77 9.39 -1.62
CA GLU A 187 -13.21 10.50 -0.79
C GLU A 187 -12.06 11.28 -0.16
N GLY A 188 -10.84 10.72 -0.20
CA GLY A 188 -9.65 11.32 0.39
C GLY A 188 -9.76 11.48 1.92
N VAL A 189 -10.37 10.48 2.58
CA VAL A 189 -10.58 10.46 4.03
C VAL A 189 -10.11 9.16 4.65
N LEU A 190 -9.71 9.23 5.92
CA LEU A 190 -9.42 8.05 6.71
C LEU A 190 -10.75 7.46 7.20
N ARG A 191 -11.05 6.22 6.78
CA ARG A 191 -12.19 5.46 7.28
C ARG A 191 -11.74 4.49 8.35
N ALA A 192 -12.44 4.51 9.44
CA ALA A 192 -12.31 3.57 10.51
C ALA A 192 -13.57 2.76 10.63
N GLU A 193 -13.45 1.46 10.49
CA GLU A 193 -14.57 0.54 10.53
C GLU A 193 -14.24 -0.65 11.44
N ARG A 194 -15.22 -1.04 12.24
CA ARG A 194 -15.23 -2.35 12.87
C ARG A 194 -15.86 -3.33 11.91
N GLN A 195 -15.10 -4.30 11.46
CA GLN A 195 -15.56 -5.33 10.54
C GLN A 195 -15.75 -6.65 11.29
N ARG A 196 -16.90 -7.28 11.11
CA ARG A 196 -17.11 -8.68 11.45
C ARG A 196 -16.72 -9.52 10.24
N LYS A 197 -15.78 -10.42 10.39
CA LYS A 197 -15.20 -11.22 9.30
C LYS A 197 -15.19 -12.69 9.61
N VAL A 198 -15.35 -13.49 8.53
CA VAL A 198 -15.04 -14.92 8.52
C VAL A 198 -13.94 -15.11 7.47
N GLY A 199 -12.73 -15.40 7.91
CA GLY A 199 -11.57 -15.35 7.04
C GLY A 199 -11.46 -13.98 6.35
N GLU A 200 -11.48 -13.96 5.01
CA GLU A 200 -11.45 -12.76 4.19
C GLU A 200 -12.83 -12.19 3.81
N LEU A 201 -13.92 -12.86 4.22
CA LEU A 201 -15.28 -12.40 3.96
C LEU A 201 -15.73 -11.43 5.03
N VAL A 202 -16.30 -10.29 4.61
CA VAL A 202 -16.84 -9.26 5.51
C VAL A 202 -18.35 -9.47 5.65
N LEU A 203 -18.80 -9.79 6.86
CA LEU A 203 -20.21 -9.96 7.19
C LEU A 203 -20.93 -8.63 7.41
N SER A 204 -20.31 -7.75 8.19
CA SER A 204 -20.82 -6.41 8.46
C SER A 204 -19.70 -5.41 8.67
N ARG A 205 -20.02 -4.12 8.47
CA ARG A 205 -19.14 -2.99 8.71
C ARG A 205 -19.88 -1.97 9.55
N GLU A 206 -19.26 -1.54 10.60
CA GLU A 206 -19.78 -0.50 11.49
C GLU A 206 -18.75 0.63 11.59
N PRO A 207 -19.14 1.90 11.45
CA PRO A 207 -18.23 3.01 11.68
C PRO A 207 -17.65 2.93 13.09
N LEU A 208 -16.33 3.01 13.20
CA LEU A 208 -15.64 3.03 14.49
C LEU A 208 -15.56 4.48 14.97
N SER A 209 -16.32 4.81 16.02
CA SER A 209 -16.22 6.07 16.73
C SER A 209 -15.22 5.97 17.89
N GLY A 210 -14.39 7.02 18.08
CA GLY A 210 -13.41 7.04 19.17
C GLY A 210 -12.11 6.30 18.89
N LEU A 211 -11.57 6.49 17.67
CA LEU A 211 -10.24 6.01 17.33
C LEU A 211 -9.18 6.50 18.29
N ASP A 212 -8.32 5.61 18.74
CA ASP A 212 -7.07 5.97 19.39
C ASP A 212 -6.23 6.86 18.45
N GLU A 213 -5.75 7.98 18.98
CA GLU A 213 -4.96 8.95 18.22
C GLU A 213 -3.69 8.32 17.64
N SER A 214 -3.07 7.42 18.39
CA SER A 214 -1.88 6.69 17.94
C SER A 214 -2.18 5.83 16.72
N ALA A 215 -3.25 5.05 16.74
CA ALA A 215 -3.67 4.22 15.61
C ALA A 215 -4.00 5.06 14.37
N ARG A 216 -4.67 6.20 14.55
CA ARG A 216 -5.00 7.14 13.49
C ARG A 216 -3.75 7.75 12.85
N THR A 217 -2.83 8.27 13.65
CA THR A 217 -1.59 8.88 13.16
C THR A 217 -0.68 7.85 12.49
N GLN A 218 -0.65 6.62 13.01
CA GLN A 218 0.07 5.52 12.37
C GLN A 218 -0.49 5.17 10.97
N ALA A 219 -1.81 5.16 10.81
CA ALA A 219 -2.44 4.94 9.51
C ALA A 219 -2.08 6.05 8.50
N LEU A 220 -2.00 7.31 8.95
CA LEU A 220 -1.57 8.45 8.13
C LEU A 220 -0.07 8.35 7.76
N VAL A 221 0.78 7.92 8.68
CA VAL A 221 2.19 7.62 8.40
C VAL A 221 2.31 6.55 7.31
N ASN A 222 1.54 5.47 7.42
CA ASN A 222 1.51 4.41 6.40
C ASN A 222 0.98 4.91 5.06
N LEU A 223 0.04 5.86 5.05
CA LEU A 223 -0.42 6.53 3.84
C LEU A 223 0.72 7.31 3.17
N VAL A 224 1.45 8.16 3.93
CA VAL A 224 2.60 8.91 3.41
C VAL A 224 3.68 7.97 2.91
N ARG A 225 3.99 6.90 3.64
CA ARG A 225 4.97 5.88 3.21
C ARG A 225 4.59 5.23 1.87
N ARG A 226 3.32 4.97 1.65
CA ARG A 226 2.80 4.36 0.42
C ARG A 226 2.70 5.34 -0.76
N LYS A 227 2.27 6.58 -0.49
CA LYS A 227 2.05 7.62 -1.52
C LYS A 227 3.33 8.41 -1.86
N GLY A 228 4.31 8.43 -0.95
CA GLY A 228 5.52 9.24 -1.08
C GLY A 228 5.42 10.59 -0.38
N LEU A 229 6.57 11.28 -0.35
CA LEU A 229 6.69 12.61 0.27
C LEU A 229 5.95 13.69 -0.52
N GLU A 230 5.57 13.44 -1.77
CA GLU A 230 4.81 14.36 -2.63
C GLU A 230 3.43 14.71 -2.07
N LEU A 231 2.93 13.88 -1.14
CA LEU A 231 1.71 14.15 -0.38
C LEU A 231 1.84 15.37 0.53
N LEU A 232 3.06 15.71 0.93
CA LEU A 232 3.38 16.82 1.85
C LEU A 232 3.61 18.12 1.07
N PRO A 233 3.37 19.30 1.68
CA PRO A 233 3.47 20.60 1.01
C PRO A 233 4.93 21.05 0.85
N TRP A 234 5.71 20.35 0.03
CA TRP A 234 7.06 20.72 -0.32
C TRP A 234 7.08 22.02 -1.15
N THR A 235 7.95 22.95 -0.76
CA THR A 235 8.22 24.15 -1.53
C THR A 235 9.61 24.08 -2.18
N PRO A 236 9.89 24.86 -3.24
CA PRO A 236 11.22 24.97 -3.81
C PRO A 236 12.28 25.38 -2.76
N GLU A 237 11.93 26.27 -1.84
CA GLU A 237 12.82 26.73 -0.76
C GLU A 237 13.17 25.59 0.18
N LEU A 238 12.20 24.74 0.53
CA LEU A 238 12.42 23.59 1.40
C LEU A 238 13.28 22.52 0.71
N ARG A 239 13.14 22.34 -0.59
CA ARG A 239 14.04 21.50 -1.39
C ARG A 239 15.46 22.05 -1.46
N GLN A 240 15.62 23.37 -1.57
CA GLN A 240 16.94 24.00 -1.47
C GLN A 240 17.58 23.80 -0.10
N TRP A 241 16.79 23.92 0.98
CA TRP A 241 17.27 23.63 2.33
C TRP A 241 17.74 22.17 2.44
N GLN A 242 16.95 21.23 1.96
CA GLN A 242 17.30 19.80 1.96
C GLN A 242 18.63 19.54 1.22
N ALA A 243 18.79 20.15 0.04
CA ALA A 243 20.01 20.01 -0.77
C ALA A 243 21.24 20.61 -0.07
N ARG A 244 21.09 21.75 0.63
CA ARG A 244 22.17 22.38 1.43
C ARG A 244 22.66 21.45 2.55
N VAL A 245 21.74 20.83 3.30
CA VAL A 245 22.07 19.86 4.37
C VAL A 245 22.74 18.62 3.78
N ALA A 246 22.19 18.10 2.68
CA ALA A 246 22.74 16.94 1.99
C ALA A 246 24.17 17.19 1.48
N LEU A 247 24.45 18.36 0.92
CA LEU A 247 25.80 18.76 0.49
C LEU A 247 26.80 18.73 1.65
N LEU A 248 26.47 19.36 2.76
CA LEU A 248 27.39 19.41 3.92
C LEU A 248 27.60 18.02 4.52
N ARG A 249 26.54 17.22 4.57
CA ARG A 249 26.64 15.80 4.98
C ARG A 249 27.60 15.03 4.08
N GLN A 250 27.46 15.15 2.76
CA GLN A 250 28.30 14.46 1.80
C GLN A 250 29.77 14.85 1.98
N LEU A 251 30.07 16.16 2.06
CA LEU A 251 31.42 16.67 2.25
C LEU A 251 32.07 16.19 3.56
N ASP A 252 31.29 16.05 4.63
CA ASP A 252 31.78 15.51 5.89
C ASP A 252 32.09 14.00 5.77
N LEU A 253 31.19 13.24 5.16
CA LEU A 253 31.38 11.80 4.94
C LEU A 253 32.61 11.50 4.06
N GLU A 254 32.83 12.28 3.01
CA GLU A 254 34.00 12.16 2.13
C GLU A 254 35.32 12.48 2.86
N ALA A 255 35.27 13.44 3.77
CA ALA A 255 36.47 13.89 4.50
C ALA A 255 36.84 12.99 5.68
N THR A 256 35.85 12.49 6.45
CA THR A 256 36.08 11.85 7.74
C THR A 256 35.37 10.52 7.92
N GLY A 257 34.51 10.12 6.97
CA GLY A 257 33.64 8.93 7.09
C GLY A 257 32.45 9.12 8.06
N ALA A 258 32.33 10.28 8.71
CA ALA A 258 31.23 10.60 9.62
C ALA A 258 30.72 12.01 9.38
N SER A 259 29.45 12.27 9.71
CA SER A 259 28.86 13.60 9.60
C SER A 259 27.97 13.92 10.78
N GLN A 260 28.01 15.18 11.22
CA GLN A 260 27.09 15.71 12.21
C GLN A 260 25.72 16.10 11.60
N TRP A 261 25.65 16.26 10.26
CA TRP A 261 24.43 16.58 9.56
C TRP A 261 23.54 15.35 9.44
N PRO A 262 22.23 15.45 9.79
CA PRO A 262 21.31 14.32 9.64
C PRO A 262 21.17 13.92 8.15
N ASP A 263 20.76 12.68 7.93
CA ASP A 263 20.34 12.25 6.61
C ASP A 263 18.91 12.73 6.35
N VAL A 264 18.78 13.73 5.49
CA VAL A 264 17.51 14.31 5.07
C VAL A 264 17.12 13.90 3.66
N SER A 265 17.73 12.84 3.10
CA SER A 265 17.32 12.27 1.83
C SER A 265 15.87 11.80 1.88
N ASP A 266 15.17 11.80 0.74
CA ASP A 266 13.77 11.34 0.67
C ASP A 266 13.63 9.93 1.23
N GLY A 267 14.60 9.05 0.97
CA GLY A 267 14.63 7.70 1.51
C GLY A 267 14.76 7.64 3.03
N ALA A 268 15.59 8.50 3.64
CA ALA A 268 15.76 8.56 5.09
C ALA A 268 14.53 9.17 5.76
N LEU A 269 13.95 10.22 5.17
CA LEU A 269 12.72 10.85 5.66
C LEU A 269 11.54 9.86 5.62
N LEU A 270 11.37 9.07 4.55
CA LEU A 270 10.34 8.04 4.47
C LEU A 270 10.52 6.90 5.48
N LYS A 271 11.76 6.56 5.82
CA LYS A 271 12.04 5.56 6.86
C LYS A 271 11.73 6.06 8.26
N GLY A 272 11.96 7.35 8.52
CA GLY A 272 11.85 7.95 9.85
C GLY A 272 10.55 8.70 10.11
N LEU A 273 9.46 8.48 9.33
CA LEU A 273 8.20 9.22 9.44
C LEU A 273 7.61 9.24 10.86
N GLU A 274 7.77 8.16 11.62
CA GLU A 274 7.30 8.04 12.98
C GLU A 274 7.95 9.08 13.91
N GLN A 275 9.21 9.40 13.68
CA GLN A 275 9.98 10.30 14.55
C GLN A 275 9.74 11.78 14.23
N TRP A 276 9.63 12.13 12.95
CA TRP A 276 9.61 13.54 12.57
C TRP A 276 8.24 14.05 12.11
N LEU A 277 7.37 13.19 11.54
CA LEU A 277 6.09 13.60 10.97
C LEU A 277 4.90 13.22 11.86
N GLN A 278 4.89 11.99 12.41
CA GLN A 278 3.76 11.45 13.17
C GLN A 278 3.27 12.39 14.30
N PRO A 279 4.14 13.07 15.10
CA PRO A 279 3.69 13.96 16.17
C PRO A 279 2.82 15.13 15.69
N TYR A 280 2.90 15.47 14.41
CA TYR A 280 2.16 16.60 13.83
C TYR A 280 0.89 16.19 13.09
N LEU A 281 0.60 14.88 13.00
CA LEU A 281 -0.55 14.35 12.26
C LEU A 281 -1.85 14.29 13.08
N GLY A 282 -1.84 14.63 14.38
CA GLY A 282 -3.00 14.52 15.26
C GLY A 282 -4.27 15.22 14.77
N LYS A 283 -4.13 16.31 14.00
CA LYS A 283 -5.24 17.07 13.43
C LYS A 283 -5.59 16.70 11.98
N VAL A 284 -4.84 15.79 11.36
CA VAL A 284 -5.04 15.36 9.98
C VAL A 284 -6.11 14.27 9.95
N SER A 285 -7.16 14.47 9.16
CA SER A 285 -8.24 13.48 8.93
C SER A 285 -8.65 13.36 7.46
N ARG A 286 -8.18 14.28 6.60
CA ARG A 286 -8.46 14.32 5.17
C ARG A 286 -7.22 14.68 4.38
N LEU A 287 -7.20 14.35 3.09
CA LEU A 287 -6.08 14.64 2.19
C LEU A 287 -5.73 16.13 2.16
N SER A 288 -6.74 17.00 2.10
CA SER A 288 -6.54 18.45 2.10
C SER A 288 -5.84 18.99 3.34
N HIS A 289 -5.87 18.28 4.47
CA HIS A 289 -5.20 18.71 5.69
C HIS A 289 -3.68 18.58 5.61
N PHE A 290 -3.15 17.71 4.75
CA PHE A 290 -1.69 17.64 4.53
C PHE A 290 -1.14 18.93 3.95
N ALA A 291 -1.89 19.60 3.08
CA ALA A 291 -1.49 20.89 2.51
C ALA A 291 -1.36 22.02 3.55
N ASN A 292 -2.00 21.88 4.70
CA ASN A 292 -1.97 22.84 5.80
C ASN A 292 -0.88 22.57 6.85
N LEU A 293 -0.07 21.53 6.65
CA LEU A 293 1.04 21.24 7.55
C LEU A 293 2.13 22.31 7.40
N GLU A 294 2.62 22.83 8.51
CA GLU A 294 3.80 23.71 8.55
C GLU A 294 5.08 22.92 8.33
N LEU A 295 5.18 22.29 7.13
CA LEU A 295 6.25 21.34 6.82
C LEU A 295 7.64 21.94 7.00
N ALA A 296 7.83 23.21 6.68
CA ALA A 296 9.11 23.89 6.84
C ALA A 296 9.58 23.88 8.31
N GLY A 297 8.70 24.24 9.24
CA GLY A 297 9.01 24.18 10.67
C GLY A 297 9.32 22.77 11.15
N ILE A 298 8.53 21.79 10.68
CA ILE A 298 8.71 20.37 11.04
C ILE A 298 10.08 19.86 10.57
N ILE A 299 10.45 20.12 9.32
CA ILE A 299 11.71 19.65 8.71
C ILE A 299 12.91 20.40 9.31
N HIS A 300 12.81 21.71 9.56
CA HIS A 300 13.90 22.48 10.17
C HIS A 300 14.23 21.96 11.57
N ASN A 301 13.26 21.46 12.35
CA ASN A 301 13.48 20.86 13.64
C ASN A 301 14.34 19.57 13.62
N LEU A 302 14.61 19.02 12.43
CA LEU A 302 15.56 17.90 12.30
C LEU A 302 17.01 18.32 12.52
N LEU A 303 17.33 19.62 12.45
CA LEU A 303 18.66 20.12 12.72
C LEU A 303 18.79 20.52 14.19
N PRO A 304 19.58 19.76 15.02
CA PRO A 304 19.87 20.17 16.38
C PRO A 304 20.74 21.43 16.40
N TRP A 305 20.59 22.23 17.44
CA TRP A 305 21.48 23.35 17.69
C TRP A 305 22.94 22.89 17.84
N PRO A 306 23.95 23.58 17.24
CA PRO A 306 23.90 24.86 16.50
C PRO A 306 23.85 24.69 14.96
N LEU A 307 23.44 23.55 14.41
CA LEU A 307 23.50 23.28 12.98
C LEU A 307 22.71 24.26 12.10
N PRO A 308 21.54 24.81 12.50
CA PRO A 308 20.84 25.80 11.66
C PRO A 308 21.69 27.02 11.32
N GLN A 309 22.39 27.62 12.32
CA GLN A 309 23.28 28.74 12.11
C GLN A 309 24.48 28.36 11.22
N ARG A 310 25.09 27.21 11.49
CA ARG A 310 26.21 26.68 10.70
C ARG A 310 25.82 26.38 9.25
N LEU A 311 24.57 25.97 9.02
CA LEU A 311 24.05 25.77 7.67
C LEU A 311 24.11 27.07 6.85
N ASP A 312 23.68 28.18 7.43
CA ASP A 312 23.68 29.47 6.75
C ASP A 312 25.09 30.04 6.53
N GLU A 313 26.02 29.72 7.41
CA GLU A 313 27.44 30.09 7.26
C GLU A 313 28.14 29.26 6.19
N LEU A 314 27.95 27.92 6.21
CA LEU A 314 28.69 27.01 5.35
C LEU A 314 28.07 26.82 3.95
N ALA A 315 26.75 26.84 3.88
CA ALA A 315 25.98 26.71 2.64
C ALA A 315 24.97 27.87 2.49
N PRO A 316 25.43 29.12 2.28
CA PRO A 316 24.58 30.30 2.29
C PRO A 316 23.58 30.30 1.14
N HIS A 317 22.42 30.94 1.35
CA HIS A 317 21.45 31.15 0.27
C HIS A 317 21.94 32.00 -0.88
N HIS A 318 22.81 32.97 -0.58
CA HIS A 318 23.33 33.92 -1.53
C HIS A 318 24.85 34.12 -1.37
N LEU A 319 25.50 34.44 -2.44
CA LEU A 319 26.88 34.91 -2.41
C LEU A 319 26.95 36.38 -2.90
N THR A 320 27.72 37.19 -2.17
CA THR A 320 28.05 38.52 -2.59
C THR A 320 29.19 38.48 -3.61
N VAL A 321 28.99 39.05 -4.78
CA VAL A 321 29.98 39.12 -5.87
C VAL A 321 30.64 40.47 -5.91
N PRO A 322 31.77 40.68 -6.63
CA PRO A 322 32.51 41.94 -6.62
C PRO A 322 31.74 43.22 -6.94
N SER A 323 30.63 43.09 -7.70
CA SER A 323 29.74 44.21 -7.95
C SER A 323 28.92 44.69 -6.74
N GLY A 324 29.01 43.97 -5.59
CA GLY A 324 28.15 44.19 -4.43
C GLY A 324 26.80 43.52 -4.52
N SER A 325 26.46 42.87 -5.63
CA SER A 325 25.20 42.15 -5.80
C SER A 325 25.19 40.87 -4.97
N SER A 326 24.06 40.60 -4.31
CA SER A 326 23.80 39.35 -3.62
C SER A 326 23.09 38.38 -4.57
N ILE A 327 23.78 37.35 -5.03
CA ILE A 327 23.29 36.41 -6.03
C ILE A 327 22.90 35.08 -5.34
N ARG A 328 21.69 34.59 -5.64
CA ARG A 328 21.17 33.31 -5.09
C ARG A 328 22.00 32.15 -5.61
N LEU A 329 22.34 31.21 -4.70
CA LEU A 329 22.90 29.92 -5.04
C LEU A 329 21.76 28.92 -5.25
N ASP A 330 21.92 28.09 -6.27
CA ASP A 330 21.02 26.99 -6.55
C ASP A 330 21.71 25.67 -6.19
N TYR A 331 21.15 24.97 -5.21
CA TYR A 331 21.65 23.71 -4.70
C TYR A 331 20.96 22.48 -5.32
N SER A 332 20.09 22.67 -6.32
CA SER A 332 19.40 21.55 -7.00
C SER A 332 20.34 20.66 -7.80
N GLU A 333 21.54 21.15 -8.13
CA GLU A 333 22.61 20.41 -8.78
C GLU A 333 23.87 20.36 -7.91
N HIS A 334 24.72 19.41 -8.19
CA HIS A 334 26.05 19.30 -7.59
C HIS A 334 27.14 19.45 -8.67
N PRO A 335 28.11 20.34 -8.53
CA PRO A 335 28.23 21.42 -7.53
C PRO A 335 27.11 22.48 -7.62
N PRO A 336 26.85 23.23 -6.51
CA PRO A 336 25.86 24.31 -6.50
C PRO A 336 26.16 25.36 -7.55
N ILE A 337 25.08 25.92 -8.14
CA ILE A 337 25.18 26.84 -9.27
C ILE A 337 25.07 28.31 -8.80
N LEU A 338 25.96 29.14 -9.28
CA LEU A 338 25.85 30.61 -9.21
C LEU A 338 25.63 31.16 -10.61
N ALA A 339 24.40 31.55 -10.92
CA ALA A 339 24.04 32.15 -12.19
C ALA A 339 24.19 33.68 -12.11
N VAL A 340 25.27 34.23 -12.69
CA VAL A 340 25.69 35.61 -12.49
C VAL A 340 26.08 36.25 -13.81
N ARG A 341 25.82 37.55 -14.00
CA ARG A 341 26.27 38.26 -15.18
C ARG A 341 27.80 38.41 -15.15
N LEU A 342 28.45 38.16 -16.29
CA LEU A 342 29.90 38.17 -16.42
C LEU A 342 30.54 39.45 -15.86
N GLN A 343 29.93 40.58 -16.08
CA GLN A 343 30.42 41.90 -15.65
C GLN A 343 30.39 42.07 -14.11
N GLU A 344 29.59 41.31 -13.40
CA GLU A 344 29.53 41.35 -11.95
C GLU A 344 30.69 40.60 -11.28
N LEU A 345 31.46 39.83 -12.07
CA LEU A 345 32.61 39.05 -11.61
C LEU A 345 33.97 39.71 -11.96
N PHE A 346 34.03 40.84 -12.64
CA PHE A 346 35.29 41.50 -12.90
C PHE A 346 36.05 41.78 -11.59
N GLY A 347 37.34 41.69 -11.62
CA GLY A 347 38.19 41.73 -10.42
C GLY A 347 38.28 40.43 -9.62
N LEU A 348 37.45 39.42 -9.91
CA LEU A 348 37.48 38.14 -9.22
C LEU A 348 38.42 37.16 -9.93
N ALA A 349 39.56 36.84 -9.31
CA ALA A 349 40.58 35.98 -9.91
C ALA A 349 40.25 34.48 -9.86
N GLN A 350 39.55 34.05 -8.82
CA GLN A 350 39.28 32.63 -8.58
C GLN A 350 37.79 32.33 -8.43
N THR A 351 37.42 31.11 -8.72
CA THR A 351 36.04 30.66 -8.54
C THR A 351 35.65 30.70 -7.05
N PRO A 352 34.47 31.25 -6.71
CA PRO A 352 33.98 31.24 -5.34
C PRO A 352 33.87 29.81 -4.76
N ARG A 353 34.08 29.73 -3.47
CA ARG A 353 33.97 28.50 -2.72
C ARG A 353 33.03 28.67 -1.50
N ILE A 354 32.36 27.64 -1.16
CA ILE A 354 31.50 27.52 0.04
C ILE A 354 31.95 26.36 0.93
N ALA A 355 31.22 26.07 1.99
CA ALA A 355 31.51 25.01 2.96
C ALA A 355 32.93 25.12 3.56
N GLY A 356 33.34 26.35 3.95
CA GLY A 356 34.69 26.58 4.47
C GLY A 356 35.80 26.34 3.45
N GLY A 357 35.52 26.59 2.18
CA GLY A 357 36.47 26.39 1.07
C GLY A 357 36.51 24.99 0.47
N ARG A 358 35.72 24.04 1.00
CA ARG A 358 35.70 22.64 0.54
C ARG A 358 34.98 22.43 -0.78
N GLN A 359 33.93 23.24 -1.07
CA GLN A 359 33.13 23.10 -2.27
C GLN A 359 33.32 24.28 -3.24
N VAL A 360 33.75 24.01 -4.46
CA VAL A 360 33.78 24.97 -5.56
C VAL A 360 32.37 25.16 -6.11
N VAL A 361 32.01 26.39 -6.41
CA VAL A 361 30.72 26.71 -7.03
C VAL A 361 30.81 26.58 -8.56
N LYS A 362 29.78 26.09 -9.21
CA LYS A 362 29.64 26.04 -10.66
C LYS A 362 29.09 27.42 -11.13
N LEU A 363 29.86 28.13 -11.90
CA LEU A 363 29.45 29.43 -12.43
C LEU A 363 28.67 29.27 -13.74
N HIS A 364 27.45 29.72 -13.77
CA HIS A 364 26.74 29.98 -15.02
C HIS A 364 26.91 31.45 -15.36
N LEU A 365 27.88 31.76 -16.27
CA LEU A 365 28.16 33.10 -16.72
C LEU A 365 27.05 33.56 -17.67
N LEU A 366 26.43 34.72 -17.36
CA LEU A 366 25.31 35.25 -18.12
C LEU A 366 25.71 36.52 -18.85
N SER A 367 25.10 36.75 -20.01
CA SER A 367 25.12 38.03 -20.70
C SER A 367 24.40 39.13 -19.89
N PRO A 368 24.53 40.39 -20.28
CA PRO A 368 23.75 41.49 -19.68
C PRO A 368 22.24 41.26 -19.67
N ALA A 369 21.71 40.58 -20.69
CA ALA A 369 20.31 40.18 -20.78
C ALA A 369 20.00 38.88 -20.05
N ARG A 370 20.88 38.38 -19.16
CA ARG A 370 20.74 37.14 -18.37
C ARG A 370 20.61 35.87 -19.20
N ARG A 371 21.15 35.85 -20.43
CA ARG A 371 21.21 34.64 -21.24
C ARG A 371 22.51 33.89 -20.95
N PRO A 372 22.46 32.54 -20.83
CA PRO A 372 23.68 31.76 -20.64
C PRO A 372 24.72 32.02 -21.73
N VAL A 373 25.97 32.18 -21.31
CA VAL A 373 27.12 32.42 -22.19
C VAL A 373 28.14 31.31 -22.04
N GLN A 374 28.49 30.97 -20.79
CA GLN A 374 29.48 29.95 -20.48
C GLN A 374 29.20 29.31 -19.12
N VAL A 375 29.58 28.07 -18.97
CA VAL A 375 29.55 27.36 -17.70
C VAL A 375 31.00 26.96 -17.33
N THR A 376 31.44 27.31 -16.13
CA THR A 376 32.79 26.99 -15.67
C THR A 376 32.84 26.72 -14.15
N GLN A 377 33.78 25.90 -13.73
CA GLN A 377 34.22 25.77 -12.35
C GLN A 377 35.64 26.32 -12.14
N ASP A 378 36.30 26.74 -13.20
CA ASP A 378 37.63 27.36 -13.18
C ASP A 378 37.56 28.74 -13.83
N LEU A 379 37.26 29.74 -13.01
CA LEU A 379 37.15 31.15 -13.44
C LEU A 379 38.52 31.66 -13.89
N ALA A 380 39.61 31.27 -13.25
CA ALA A 380 40.95 31.69 -13.62
C ALA A 380 41.34 31.21 -15.02
N ASN A 381 41.02 29.98 -15.37
CA ASN A 381 41.22 29.49 -16.73
C ASN A 381 40.29 30.16 -17.75
N PHE A 382 39.03 30.40 -17.37
CA PHE A 382 38.09 31.13 -18.22
C PHE A 382 38.64 32.53 -18.61
N TRP A 383 39.16 33.28 -17.64
CA TRP A 383 39.75 34.61 -17.93
C TRP A 383 40.93 34.51 -18.89
N ARG A 384 41.77 33.52 -18.77
CA ARG A 384 42.97 33.35 -19.60
C ARG A 384 42.70 32.83 -21.01
N SER A 385 41.79 31.90 -21.15
CA SER A 385 41.63 31.16 -22.40
C SER A 385 40.38 31.53 -23.21
N THR A 386 39.24 31.79 -22.54
CA THR A 386 37.94 31.86 -23.21
C THR A 386 37.36 33.29 -23.24
N TYR A 387 37.75 34.14 -22.28
CA TYR A 387 37.18 35.49 -22.13
C TYR A 387 37.30 36.33 -23.39
N ALA A 388 38.43 36.30 -24.11
CA ALA A 388 38.65 37.10 -25.30
C ALA A 388 37.62 36.82 -26.41
N GLU A 389 37.25 35.57 -26.62
CA GLU A 389 36.22 35.18 -27.60
C GLU A 389 34.83 35.62 -27.16
N VAL A 390 34.49 35.33 -25.89
CA VAL A 390 33.22 35.70 -25.27
C VAL A 390 33.04 37.21 -25.28
N LYS A 391 34.07 37.97 -24.96
CA LYS A 391 34.09 39.44 -25.04
C LYS A 391 33.76 39.92 -26.43
N LYS A 392 34.39 39.34 -27.48
CA LYS A 392 34.17 39.76 -28.89
C LYS A 392 32.70 39.56 -29.27
N ASP A 393 32.10 38.40 -28.91
CA ASP A 393 30.71 38.12 -29.19
C ASP A 393 29.75 39.06 -28.41
N LEU A 394 30.00 39.21 -27.11
CA LEU A 394 29.17 40.05 -26.25
C LEU A 394 29.28 41.54 -26.57
N LYS A 395 30.47 42.04 -26.96
CA LYS A 395 30.66 43.43 -27.40
C LYS A 395 29.88 43.76 -28.67
N GLY A 396 29.79 42.79 -29.60
CA GLY A 396 28.95 42.92 -30.79
C GLY A 396 27.45 43.03 -30.47
N ARG A 397 26.98 42.20 -29.51
CA ARG A 397 25.56 42.15 -29.12
C ARG A 397 25.16 43.24 -28.13
N TYR A 398 26.07 43.65 -27.26
CA TYR A 398 25.85 44.60 -26.17
C TYR A 398 26.91 45.71 -26.15
N PRO A 399 27.00 46.56 -27.22
CA PRO A 399 28.07 47.54 -27.37
C PRO A 399 28.08 48.68 -26.33
N LYS A 400 26.95 48.90 -25.66
CA LYS A 400 26.82 49.92 -24.61
C LYS A 400 27.37 49.47 -23.25
N HIS A 401 27.73 48.21 -23.11
CA HIS A 401 28.28 47.68 -21.88
C HIS A 401 29.80 47.71 -21.88
N TYR A 402 30.40 47.84 -20.70
CA TYR A 402 31.84 47.83 -20.51
C TYR A 402 32.43 46.45 -20.70
N TRP A 403 33.42 46.31 -21.62
CA TRP A 403 34.12 45.09 -21.95
C TRP A 403 35.65 45.33 -21.86
N PRO A 404 36.28 45.22 -20.66
CA PRO A 404 37.68 45.51 -20.44
C PRO A 404 38.59 44.55 -21.20
N ASP A 405 39.84 45.00 -21.49
CA ASP A 405 40.86 44.09 -22.03
C ASP A 405 41.38 43.13 -20.96
N ASP A 406 41.59 43.64 -19.76
CA ASP A 406 41.92 42.84 -18.59
C ASP A 406 40.73 42.82 -17.60
N PRO A 407 40.04 41.67 -17.45
CA PRO A 407 38.90 41.53 -16.55
C PRO A 407 39.30 41.52 -15.07
N LEU A 408 40.58 41.29 -14.74
CA LEU A 408 41.05 41.14 -13.36
C LEU A 408 41.29 42.52 -12.69
N ILE A 409 41.64 43.54 -13.46
CA ILE A 409 41.83 44.89 -12.93
C ILE A 409 40.61 45.78 -13.11
N ALA A 410 39.60 45.27 -13.82
CA ALA A 410 38.40 46.00 -14.12
C ALA A 410 37.45 46.03 -12.93
N GLU A 411 36.77 47.16 -12.74
CA GLU A 411 35.74 47.32 -11.71
C GLU A 411 34.47 46.59 -12.12
N ALA A 412 33.97 45.72 -11.22
CA ALA A 412 32.73 44.97 -11.43
C ALA A 412 31.52 45.93 -11.43
N THR A 413 30.53 45.61 -12.27
CA THR A 413 29.34 46.45 -12.38
C THR A 413 28.07 45.64 -12.60
N ALA A 414 27.02 45.99 -11.88
CA ALA A 414 25.67 45.47 -12.08
C ALA A 414 24.84 46.28 -13.09
N ARG A 415 25.33 47.47 -13.53
CA ARG A 415 24.64 48.41 -14.40
C ARG A 415 25.44 48.69 -15.68
N VAL A 416 24.78 49.27 -16.65
CA VAL A 416 25.45 49.87 -17.81
C VAL A 416 26.26 51.07 -17.30
N LYS A 417 27.57 51.08 -17.57
CA LYS A 417 28.43 52.27 -17.33
C LYS A 417 28.31 53.19 -18.51
#